data_8256d526d21077990a839f0e291a603b
#
_entry.id   8256d526d21077990a839f0e291a603b
#
_cell.length_a   1.000
_cell.length_b   1.000
_cell.length_c   1.000
_cell.angle_alpha   90.00
_cell.angle_beta   90.00
_cell.angle_gamma   90.00
#
_symmetry.space_group_name_H-M   'P 1'
#
loop_
_entity.id
_entity.type
_entity.pdbx_description
1 polymer ?
#
loop_
_entity_poly.entity_id
_entity_poly.type
_entity_poly.pdbx_seq_one_letter_code
_entity_poly.pdbx_strand_id
1 'polypeptide(L)'
;MTDIPTDIPREFHSEYEDRPFQSCTRCGEMLAEITDGYQLFKLYRRGEAIYEYALCHPCHAGVLEEFSTESTERLAEFHHQRVTLNLGRLQCAVCGNARGEDGEEEYSLTAACKARRIIHELMVCGHCRREMQTLLSAHTRTVWDRFVSDHFPGPPASSLTPVSPLELMPA
;
A
#
# COMPACT_ATOMS: atom_id res chain seq x y z
N MET A 1 -15.55 2.33 -26.84
CA MET A 1 -15.57 2.87 -25.46
C MET A 1 -14.55 3.97 -25.38
N THR A 2 -15.00 5.18 -25.12
CA THR A 2 -14.09 6.28 -24.82
C THR A 2 -13.49 6.03 -23.46
N ASP A 3 -12.17 5.92 -23.41
CA ASP A 3 -11.46 5.88 -22.14
C ASP A 3 -11.77 7.18 -21.39
N ILE A 4 -12.50 7.07 -20.28
CA ILE A 4 -12.75 8.23 -19.46
C ILE A 4 -11.41 8.61 -18.83
N PRO A 5 -10.94 9.85 -19.01
CA PRO A 5 -9.68 10.27 -18.41
C PRO A 5 -9.68 9.97 -16.92
N THR A 6 -8.64 9.32 -16.47
CA THR A 6 -8.44 9.09 -15.04
C THR A 6 -7.39 10.06 -14.53
N ASP A 7 -7.68 10.69 -13.41
CA ASP A 7 -6.74 11.58 -12.74
C ASP A 7 -5.69 10.79 -11.92
N ILE A 8 -5.71 9.47 -12.04
CA ILE A 8 -4.76 8.61 -11.32
C ILE A 8 -3.45 8.53 -12.11
N PRO A 9 -2.33 9.01 -11.53
CA PRO A 9 -1.04 8.97 -12.18
C PRO A 9 -0.59 7.56 -12.55
N ARG A 10 0.21 7.44 -13.61
CA ARG A 10 0.70 6.16 -14.11
C ARG A 10 1.45 5.34 -13.06
N GLU A 11 2.13 5.97 -12.13
CA GLU A 11 2.80 5.27 -11.03
C GLU A 11 1.85 4.44 -10.18
N PHE A 12 0.55 4.76 -10.19
CA PHE A 12 -0.49 4.02 -9.48
C PHE A 12 -1.32 3.10 -10.38
N HIS A 13 -0.95 2.96 -11.64
CA HIS A 13 -1.59 2.00 -12.53
C HIS A 13 -1.10 0.58 -12.23
N SER A 14 -1.92 -0.41 -12.55
CA SER A 14 -1.50 -1.82 -12.48
C SER A 14 -0.44 -2.09 -13.54
N GLU A 15 0.70 -2.65 -13.13
CA GLU A 15 1.75 -3.06 -14.05
C GLU A 15 1.31 -4.26 -14.91
N TYR A 16 0.48 -5.13 -14.34
CA TYR A 16 0.00 -6.32 -15.03
C TYR A 16 -0.99 -5.99 -16.13
N GLU A 17 -1.84 -4.98 -15.92
CA GLU A 17 -2.88 -4.60 -16.87
C GLU A 17 -2.50 -3.38 -17.72
N ASP A 18 -1.41 -2.69 -17.36
CA ASP A 18 -0.94 -1.44 -18.00
C ASP A 18 -2.07 -0.39 -18.10
N ARG A 19 -2.85 -0.29 -17.03
CA ARG A 19 -3.97 0.64 -16.89
C ARG A 19 -4.36 0.79 -15.41
N PRO A 20 -5.21 1.76 -15.05
CA PRO A 20 -5.69 1.87 -13.68
C PRO A 20 -6.31 0.57 -13.18
N PHE A 21 -6.14 0.28 -11.90
CA PHE A 21 -6.77 -0.89 -11.29
C PHE A 21 -8.27 -0.87 -11.52
N GLN A 22 -8.84 -2.00 -11.91
CA GLN A 22 -10.26 -2.12 -12.24
C GLN A 22 -11.09 -2.71 -11.10
N SER A 23 -10.49 -3.60 -10.30
CA SER A 23 -11.22 -4.36 -9.30
C SER A 23 -10.42 -4.51 -8.00
N CYS A 24 -11.16 -4.71 -6.91
CA CYS A 24 -10.57 -5.04 -5.62
C CYS A 24 -9.87 -6.40 -5.70
N THR A 25 -8.63 -6.45 -5.27
CA THR A 25 -7.81 -7.67 -5.30
C THR A 25 -8.43 -8.80 -4.47
N ARG A 26 -9.10 -8.47 -3.37
CA ARG A 26 -9.66 -9.47 -2.45
C ARG A 26 -11.05 -9.94 -2.85
N CYS A 27 -11.98 -9.04 -3.14
CA CYS A 27 -13.38 -9.40 -3.40
C CYS A 27 -13.79 -9.34 -4.88
N GLY A 28 -12.96 -8.73 -5.74
CA GLY A 28 -13.25 -8.62 -7.16
C GLY A 28 -14.24 -7.53 -7.55
N GLU A 29 -14.76 -6.77 -6.59
CA GLU A 29 -15.72 -5.70 -6.87
C GLU A 29 -15.08 -4.61 -7.72
N MET A 30 -15.85 -4.06 -8.65
CA MET A 30 -15.38 -3.00 -9.55
C MET A 30 -15.12 -1.70 -8.78
N LEU A 31 -13.89 -1.21 -8.81
CA LEU A 31 -13.49 -0.03 -8.05
C LEU A 31 -14.26 1.23 -8.46
N ALA A 32 -14.60 1.36 -9.74
CA ALA A 32 -15.35 2.50 -10.22
C ALA A 32 -16.77 2.61 -9.65
N GLU A 33 -17.31 1.51 -9.16
CA GLU A 33 -18.66 1.44 -8.59
C GLU A 33 -18.67 1.60 -7.06
N ILE A 34 -17.47 1.63 -6.43
CA ILE A 34 -17.35 1.72 -4.98
C ILE A 34 -17.50 3.18 -4.54
N THR A 35 -18.47 3.44 -3.67
CA THR A 35 -18.75 4.79 -3.16
C THR A 35 -17.88 5.19 -1.97
N ASP A 36 -17.44 4.21 -1.16
CA ASP A 36 -16.71 4.45 0.09
C ASP A 36 -15.21 4.64 -0.11
N GLY A 37 -14.75 4.45 -1.33
CA GLY A 37 -13.33 4.60 -1.64
C GLY A 37 -12.56 3.28 -1.58
N TYR A 38 -11.31 3.35 -2.01
CA TYR A 38 -10.41 2.20 -2.07
C TYR A 38 -8.97 2.67 -1.93
N GLN A 39 -8.09 1.73 -1.64
CA GLN A 39 -6.66 2.01 -1.55
C GLN A 39 -5.89 1.26 -2.62
N LEU A 40 -4.88 1.93 -3.13
CA LEU A 40 -3.90 1.37 -4.05
C LEU A 40 -2.56 1.29 -3.33
N PHE A 41 -1.85 0.20 -3.58
CA PHE A 41 -0.52 0.00 -3.03
C PHE A 41 0.40 -0.56 -4.11
N LYS A 42 1.62 -0.01 -4.17
CA LYS A 42 2.67 -0.54 -5.06
C LYS A 42 4.00 -0.51 -4.34
N LEU A 43 4.72 -1.61 -4.41
CA LEU A 43 6.08 -1.72 -3.90
C LEU A 43 7.05 -1.74 -5.07
N TYR A 44 7.95 -0.78 -5.09
CA TYR A 44 8.98 -0.65 -6.13
C TYR A 44 10.33 -1.08 -5.60
N ARG A 45 11.08 -1.76 -6.46
CA ARG A 45 12.48 -2.09 -6.22
C ARG A 45 13.23 -1.90 -7.53
N ARG A 46 14.28 -1.07 -7.50
CA ARG A 46 15.09 -0.76 -8.69
C ARG A 46 14.25 -0.28 -9.88
N GLY A 47 13.25 0.53 -9.60
CA GLY A 47 12.38 1.10 -10.63
C GLY A 47 11.29 0.18 -11.14
N GLU A 48 11.24 -1.07 -10.67
CA GLU A 48 10.22 -2.03 -11.06
C GLU A 48 9.21 -2.26 -9.93
N ALA A 49 7.93 -2.29 -10.27
CA ALA A 49 6.89 -2.68 -9.33
C ALA A 49 6.95 -4.19 -9.11
N ILE A 50 7.33 -4.60 -7.90
CA ILE A 50 7.46 -6.02 -7.54
C ILE A 50 6.23 -6.58 -6.85
N TYR A 51 5.32 -5.71 -6.44
CA TYR A 51 4.14 -6.08 -5.70
C TYR A 51 3.11 -4.96 -5.79
N GLU A 52 1.84 -5.30 -5.99
CA GLU A 52 0.77 -4.32 -6.08
C GLU A 52 -0.58 -4.89 -5.67
N TYR A 53 -1.45 -4.05 -5.16
CA TYR A 53 -2.84 -4.43 -4.94
C TYR A 53 -3.76 -3.21 -4.88
N ALA A 54 -5.05 -3.48 -5.02
CA ALA A 54 -6.12 -2.51 -4.78
C ALA A 54 -7.11 -3.15 -3.81
N LEU A 55 -7.50 -2.44 -2.76
CA LEU A 55 -8.48 -2.94 -1.79
C LEU A 55 -9.60 -1.93 -1.60
N CYS A 56 -10.84 -2.39 -1.74
CA CYS A 56 -11.99 -1.60 -1.34
C CYS A 56 -11.99 -1.40 0.17
N HIS A 57 -12.68 -0.38 0.65
CA HIS A 57 -12.69 -0.04 2.08
C HIS A 57 -13.14 -1.23 2.99
N PRO A 58 -14.21 -1.98 2.68
CA PRO A 58 -14.58 -3.14 3.49
C PRO A 58 -13.50 -4.23 3.55
N CYS A 59 -12.83 -4.52 2.44
CA CYS A 59 -11.75 -5.52 2.43
C CYS A 59 -10.53 -5.05 3.22
N HIS A 60 -10.19 -3.77 3.10
CA HIS A 60 -9.13 -3.14 3.88
C HIS A 60 -9.41 -3.26 5.38
N ALA A 61 -10.62 -2.89 5.82
CA ALA A 61 -11.03 -3.02 7.20
C ALA A 61 -11.00 -4.48 7.67
N GLY A 62 -11.45 -5.40 6.82
CA GLY A 62 -11.44 -6.83 7.13
C GLY A 62 -10.04 -7.39 7.38
N VAL A 63 -9.04 -6.95 6.62
CA VAL A 63 -7.65 -7.36 6.86
C VAL A 63 -7.15 -6.81 8.20
N LEU A 64 -7.44 -5.55 8.51
CA LEU A 64 -7.02 -4.93 9.77
C LEU A 64 -7.65 -5.60 10.99
N GLU A 65 -8.89 -6.06 10.88
CA GLU A 65 -9.58 -6.76 11.99
C GLU A 65 -8.89 -8.07 12.38
N GLU A 66 -8.18 -8.70 11.46
CA GLU A 66 -7.45 -9.94 11.73
C GLU A 66 -6.10 -9.69 12.41
N PHE A 67 -5.61 -8.46 12.44
CA PHE A 67 -4.34 -8.11 13.09
C PHE A 67 -4.48 -8.15 14.60
N SER A 68 -3.39 -8.43 15.32
CA SER A 68 -3.40 -8.37 16.78
C SER A 68 -3.66 -6.94 17.25
N THR A 69 -4.31 -6.81 18.41
CA THR A 69 -4.55 -5.51 19.03
C THR A 69 -3.23 -4.77 19.28
N GLU A 70 -2.21 -5.50 19.74
CA GLU A 70 -0.86 -4.96 19.97
C GLU A 70 -0.28 -4.33 18.69
N SER A 71 -0.34 -5.03 17.56
CA SER A 71 0.17 -4.52 16.29
C SER A 71 -0.62 -3.29 15.84
N THR A 72 -1.94 -3.35 15.92
CA THR A 72 -2.81 -2.24 15.53
C THR A 72 -2.52 -0.97 16.34
N GLU A 73 -2.36 -1.12 17.66
CA GLU A 73 -2.04 0.00 18.55
C GLU A 73 -0.67 0.59 18.26
N ARG A 74 0.33 -0.26 18.06
CA ARG A 74 1.70 0.17 17.74
C ARG A 74 1.77 0.89 16.40
N LEU A 75 1.09 0.37 15.40
CA LEU A 75 1.03 1.00 14.08
C LEU A 75 0.30 2.35 14.13
N ALA A 76 -0.81 2.42 14.86
CA ALA A 76 -1.56 3.66 15.01
C ALA A 76 -0.72 4.73 15.72
N GLU A 77 0.00 4.35 16.77
CA GLU A 77 0.90 5.26 17.49
C GLU A 77 2.04 5.74 16.60
N PHE A 78 2.67 4.82 15.87
CA PHE A 78 3.74 5.16 14.92
C PHE A 78 3.22 6.14 13.86
N HIS A 79 2.07 5.85 13.30
CA HIS A 79 1.44 6.71 12.30
C HIS A 79 1.20 8.11 12.88
N HIS A 80 0.64 8.19 14.06
CA HIS A 80 0.34 9.47 14.71
C HIS A 80 1.60 10.29 15.01
N GLN A 81 2.67 9.63 15.46
CA GLN A 81 3.89 10.31 15.88
C GLN A 81 4.89 10.57 14.74
N ARG A 82 4.94 9.70 13.76
CA ARG A 82 6.04 9.68 12.79
C ARG A 82 5.63 10.00 11.35
N VAL A 83 4.36 9.80 11.00
CA VAL A 83 3.92 10.00 9.62
C VAL A 83 3.47 11.43 9.38
N THR A 84 4.09 12.07 8.39
CA THR A 84 3.72 13.41 7.94
C THR A 84 2.92 13.30 6.65
N LEU A 85 1.71 13.80 6.67
CA LEU A 85 0.83 13.82 5.50
C LEU A 85 1.22 14.99 4.58
N ASN A 86 0.79 14.93 3.33
CA ASN A 86 0.95 16.00 2.32
C ASN A 86 2.37 16.20 1.79
N LEU A 87 3.27 15.23 1.97
CA LEU A 87 4.59 15.27 1.35
C LEU A 87 4.59 14.72 -0.09
N GLY A 88 3.50 14.07 -0.51
CA GLY A 88 3.37 13.51 -1.84
C GLY A 88 4.21 12.25 -2.07
N ARG A 89 4.51 11.98 -3.34
CA ARG A 89 5.16 10.74 -3.76
C ARG A 89 6.68 10.80 -3.81
N LEU A 90 7.27 11.98 -3.65
CA LEU A 90 8.71 12.18 -3.85
C LEU A 90 9.49 12.26 -2.55
N GLN A 91 8.81 12.36 -1.42
CA GLN A 91 9.42 12.41 -0.09
C GLN A 91 8.80 11.36 0.82
N CYS A 92 9.66 10.71 1.62
CA CYS A 92 9.18 9.71 2.58
C CYS A 92 8.31 10.38 3.65
N ALA A 93 7.12 9.84 3.85
CA ALA A 93 6.18 10.35 4.84
C ALA A 93 6.67 10.18 6.29
N VAL A 94 7.66 9.33 6.52
CA VAL A 94 8.21 9.06 7.86
C VAL A 94 9.47 9.86 8.14
N CYS A 95 10.48 9.77 7.29
CA CYS A 95 11.77 10.44 7.53
C CYS A 95 11.97 11.74 6.75
N GLY A 96 11.10 12.04 5.79
CA GLY A 96 11.18 13.26 5.00
C GLY A 96 12.22 13.25 3.89
N ASN A 97 13.03 12.20 3.78
CA ASN A 97 14.05 12.13 2.75
C ASN A 97 13.43 12.01 1.35
N ALA A 98 14.09 12.63 0.38
CA ALA A 98 13.68 12.50 -1.01
C ALA A 98 13.83 11.05 -1.48
N ARG A 99 12.96 10.63 -2.38
CA ARG A 99 12.99 9.29 -2.96
C ARG A 99 14.34 9.03 -3.63
N GLY A 100 15.02 7.96 -3.20
CA GLY A 100 16.34 7.58 -3.73
C GLY A 100 17.53 8.30 -3.10
N GLU A 101 17.32 9.27 -2.21
CA GLU A 101 18.39 10.06 -1.59
C GLU A 101 19.28 9.23 -0.66
N ASP A 102 18.71 8.25 0.01
CA ASP A 102 19.41 7.38 0.95
C ASP A 102 20.13 6.19 0.27
N GLY A 103 20.14 6.14 -1.05
CA GLY A 103 20.68 5.01 -1.80
C GLY A 103 19.79 3.78 -1.78
N GLU A 104 18.66 3.84 -1.12
CA GLU A 104 17.68 2.77 -1.09
C GLU A 104 16.91 2.73 -2.41
N GLU A 105 16.97 1.59 -3.06
CA GLU A 105 16.27 1.38 -4.33
C GLU A 105 14.83 0.88 -4.14
N GLU A 106 14.42 0.67 -2.89
CA GLU A 106 13.09 0.18 -2.54
C GLU A 106 12.27 1.29 -1.88
N TYR A 107 11.03 1.43 -2.33
CA TYR A 107 10.05 2.33 -1.73
C TYR A 107 8.64 1.84 -2.04
N SER A 108 7.69 2.23 -1.21
CA SER A 108 6.28 1.94 -1.47
C SER A 108 5.51 3.22 -1.77
N LEU A 109 4.48 3.08 -2.60
CA LEU A 109 3.51 4.14 -2.88
C LEU A 109 2.14 3.66 -2.44
N THR A 110 1.42 4.50 -1.73
CA THR A 110 0.05 4.25 -1.29
C THR A 110 -0.83 5.41 -1.70
N ALA A 111 -2.01 5.13 -2.19
CA ALA A 111 -3.00 6.15 -2.52
C ALA A 111 -4.36 5.76 -1.97
N ALA A 112 -5.03 6.71 -1.33
CA ALA A 112 -6.44 6.60 -1.01
C ALA A 112 -7.21 7.26 -2.16
N CYS A 113 -8.15 6.53 -2.73
CA CYS A 113 -8.87 6.94 -3.93
C CYS A 113 -10.37 6.94 -3.69
N LYS A 114 -11.08 7.80 -4.43
CA LYS A 114 -12.52 7.82 -4.47
C LYS A 114 -12.94 8.05 -5.91
N ALA A 115 -13.77 7.18 -6.43
CA ALA A 115 -14.08 7.14 -7.86
C ALA A 115 -12.77 6.99 -8.67
N ARG A 116 -12.42 7.94 -9.50
CA ARG A 116 -11.22 7.89 -10.34
C ARG A 116 -10.17 8.91 -9.95
N ARG A 117 -10.22 9.38 -8.69
CA ARG A 117 -9.37 10.45 -8.21
C ARG A 117 -8.61 10.02 -6.97
N ILE A 118 -7.36 10.45 -6.88
CA ILE A 118 -6.58 10.34 -5.67
C ILE A 118 -7.03 11.43 -4.70
N ILE A 119 -7.41 11.01 -3.49
CA ILE A 119 -7.73 11.90 -2.40
C ILE A 119 -6.47 12.20 -1.61
N HIS A 120 -5.59 11.18 -1.49
CA HIS A 120 -4.44 11.25 -0.61
C HIS A 120 -3.40 10.25 -1.07
N GLU A 121 -2.13 10.63 -1.03
CA GLU A 121 -1.03 9.75 -1.43
C GLU A 121 0.15 9.91 -0.48
N LEU A 122 0.93 8.84 -0.32
CA LEU A 122 2.19 8.89 0.41
C LEU A 122 3.20 7.88 -0.11
N MET A 123 4.46 8.18 0.15
CA MET A 123 5.59 7.32 -0.15
C MET A 123 6.30 6.97 1.16
N VAL A 124 6.77 5.74 1.28
CA VAL A 124 7.58 5.31 2.42
C VAL A 124 8.83 4.63 1.88
N CYS A 125 10.01 5.08 2.31
CA CYS A 125 11.27 4.50 1.87
C CYS A 125 11.52 3.12 2.50
N GLY A 126 12.40 2.33 1.89
CA GLY A 126 12.70 0.97 2.35
C GLY A 126 13.18 0.91 3.80
N HIS A 127 14.00 1.87 4.21
CA HIS A 127 14.49 1.95 5.60
C HIS A 127 13.33 2.09 6.61
N CYS A 128 12.42 3.02 6.36
CA CYS A 128 11.28 3.25 7.24
C CYS A 128 10.29 2.08 7.22
N ARG A 129 10.13 1.43 6.06
CA ARG A 129 9.30 0.23 5.98
C ARG A 129 9.84 -0.89 6.85
N ARG A 130 11.15 -1.12 6.84
CA ARG A 130 11.79 -2.13 7.71
C ARG A 130 11.59 -1.81 9.19
N GLU A 131 11.69 -0.54 9.55
CA GLU A 131 11.43 -0.09 10.93
C GLU A 131 9.99 -0.42 11.35
N MET A 132 9.02 -0.15 10.49
CA MET A 132 7.62 -0.45 10.77
C MET A 132 7.34 -1.94 10.95
N GLN A 133 8.06 -2.79 10.23
CA GLN A 133 7.90 -4.24 10.36
C GLN A 133 8.24 -4.76 11.75
N THR A 134 9.12 -4.07 12.46
CA THR A 134 9.49 -4.46 13.82
C THR A 134 8.34 -4.28 14.83
N LEU A 135 7.31 -3.53 14.45
CA LEU A 135 6.14 -3.27 15.29
C LEU A 135 5.11 -4.39 15.26
N LEU A 136 5.24 -5.32 14.31
CA LEU A 136 4.24 -6.34 14.06
C LEU A 136 4.47 -7.57 14.93
N SER A 137 3.38 -8.09 15.54
CA SER A 137 3.41 -9.36 16.22
C SER A 137 3.56 -10.53 15.24
N ALA A 138 3.96 -11.70 15.72
CA ALA A 138 4.05 -12.91 14.91
C ALA A 138 2.69 -13.26 14.28
N HIS A 139 1.61 -13.11 15.03
CA HIS A 139 0.26 -13.35 14.55
C HIS A 139 -0.07 -12.44 13.35
N THR A 140 0.19 -11.14 13.48
CA THR A 140 -0.09 -10.17 12.42
C THR A 140 0.74 -10.46 11.17
N ARG A 141 2.00 -10.85 11.33
CA ARG A 141 2.85 -11.25 10.20
C ARG A 141 2.26 -12.46 9.48
N THR A 142 1.79 -13.46 10.24
CA THR A 142 1.15 -14.64 9.67
C THR A 142 -0.11 -14.29 8.88
N VAL A 143 -0.95 -13.42 9.43
CA VAL A 143 -2.17 -12.93 8.76
C VAL A 143 -1.80 -12.26 7.43
N TRP A 144 -0.81 -11.38 7.47
CA TRP A 144 -0.37 -10.66 6.29
C TRP A 144 0.24 -11.58 5.23
N ASP A 145 1.11 -12.50 5.65
CA ASP A 145 1.73 -13.46 4.74
C ASP A 145 0.69 -14.34 4.05
N ARG A 146 -0.35 -14.72 4.78
CA ARG A 146 -1.47 -15.49 4.21
C ARG A 146 -2.23 -14.67 3.19
N PHE A 147 -2.53 -13.42 3.49
CA PHE A 147 -3.20 -12.50 2.57
C PHE A 147 -2.40 -12.37 1.28
N VAL A 148 -1.09 -12.13 1.39
CA VAL A 148 -0.19 -12.04 0.24
C VAL A 148 -0.18 -13.33 -0.57
N SER A 149 -0.04 -14.47 0.10
CA SER A 149 0.00 -15.78 -0.53
C SER A 149 -1.28 -16.13 -1.28
N ASP A 150 -2.43 -15.77 -0.71
CA ASP A 150 -3.74 -16.09 -1.29
C ASP A 150 -4.11 -15.23 -2.49
N HIS A 151 -3.60 -14.00 -2.54
CA HIS A 151 -4.05 -13.02 -3.54
C HIS A 151 -3.01 -12.62 -4.58
N PHE A 152 -1.74 -13.02 -4.39
CA PHE A 152 -0.67 -12.60 -5.29
C PHE A 152 0.18 -13.78 -5.72
N PRO A 153 -0.09 -14.36 -6.90
CA PRO A 153 0.80 -15.33 -7.50
C PRO A 153 2.03 -14.63 -8.06
N GLY A 154 2.95 -14.24 -7.19
CA GLY A 154 4.19 -13.58 -7.54
C GLY A 154 5.40 -14.46 -7.24
N PRO A 155 6.60 -13.90 -7.30
CA PRO A 155 7.81 -14.59 -6.86
C PRO A 155 7.65 -15.07 -5.42
N PRO A 156 8.33 -16.17 -5.01
CA PRO A 156 8.18 -16.70 -3.65
C PRO A 156 8.36 -15.63 -2.60
N ALA A 157 7.51 -15.64 -1.59
CA ALA A 157 7.54 -14.66 -0.50
C ALA A 157 8.92 -14.54 0.15
N SER A 158 9.74 -15.59 0.09
CA SER A 158 11.10 -15.59 0.62
C SER A 158 12.06 -14.64 -0.12
N SER A 159 11.70 -14.21 -1.33
CA SER A 159 12.52 -13.26 -2.12
C SER A 159 12.06 -11.82 -1.95
N LEU A 160 10.96 -11.59 -1.25
CA LEU A 160 10.38 -10.26 -1.05
C LEU A 160 10.72 -9.74 0.34
N THR A 161 11.09 -8.46 0.42
CA THR A 161 11.06 -7.78 1.70
C THR A 161 9.62 -7.81 2.19
N PRO A 162 9.37 -8.22 3.45
CA PRO A 162 7.99 -8.29 3.94
C PRO A 162 7.26 -6.97 3.72
N VAL A 163 6.06 -7.03 3.17
CA VAL A 163 5.24 -5.85 2.95
C VAL A 163 4.69 -5.41 4.30
N SER A 164 4.83 -4.13 4.60
CA SER A 164 4.32 -3.61 5.87
C SER A 164 2.83 -3.31 5.76
N PRO A 165 2.01 -3.80 6.71
CA PRO A 165 0.60 -3.45 6.72
C PRO A 165 0.33 -2.00 7.14
N LEU A 166 1.36 -1.22 7.42
CA LEU A 166 1.16 0.19 7.77
C LEU A 166 0.49 0.96 6.65
N GLU A 167 0.76 0.60 5.41
CA GLU A 167 0.16 1.24 4.24
C GLU A 167 -1.37 1.03 4.21
N LEU A 168 -1.87 0.08 4.99
CA LEU A 168 -3.31 -0.14 5.13
C LEU A 168 -3.95 0.80 6.16
N MET A 169 -3.17 1.44 7.01
CA MET A 169 -3.76 2.32 8.03
C MET A 169 -4.34 3.57 7.37
N PRO A 170 -5.54 3.98 7.77
CA PRO A 170 -6.12 5.22 7.26
C PRO A 170 -5.25 6.40 7.66
N ALA A 171 -5.14 7.33 6.76
CA ALA A 171 -4.40 8.56 6.99
C ALA A 171 -5.09 9.42 8.08
#